data_b1c28e0cf0b8005908af7499faabdacd
#
_entry.id   b1c28e0cf0b8005908af7499faabdacd
#
_cell.length_a   1.000
_cell.length_b   1.000
_cell.length_c   1.000
_cell.angle_alpha   90.00
_cell.angle_beta   90.00
_cell.angle_gamma   90.00
#
_symmetry.space_group_name_H-M   'P 1'
#
loop_
_entity.id
_entity.type
_entity.pdbx_description
1 polymer ?
#
loop_
_entity_poly.entity_id
_entity_poly.type
_entity_poly.pdbx_seq_one_letter_code
_entity_poly.pdbx_strand_id
1 'polypeptide(L)'
;MGNGVPLDQLSCPAPLADHPQILLGHGSGGRLSRELLERVILPACGHSGGPLEDQALLDIASAIPGCGTPSAPQLAFTTDSFVVRPLFFPGGDIGKLAVHGTINDLAVGGARPLFLSTALILEEGLAIADLQRVMVSMRQACDTAGIALVTGDTKVVDRGCGDQLYISTSGIGLCAVGAHLSIGSAQPDDLILVSGTIGDHGIAIMSVREGIEFETQVESDTAPLHDLTRTMLQARPTIRCMRDPTRGGLSATLNELAEASDVGVQLDEAAIPVTSEVHSACELLGLDVLHVANEGKLVAVVPESNAEQLLAVMREHPLGRRAAIIGRVVADHRRTVVMRTTIGG
;
A
#
# COMPACT_ATOMS: atom_id res chain seq x y z
N MET A 1 -12.20 -23.68 -30.14
CA MET A 1 -12.80 -24.58 -29.14
C MET A 1 -11.71 -24.75 -28.08
N GLY A 2 -11.74 -23.93 -27.05
CA GLY A 2 -10.76 -24.00 -25.96
C GLY A 2 -11.16 -25.13 -25.00
N ASN A 3 -10.30 -26.12 -24.86
CA ASN A 3 -10.43 -27.15 -23.83
C ASN A 3 -10.17 -26.48 -22.46
N GLY A 4 -11.22 -26.04 -21.81
CA GLY A 4 -11.15 -25.70 -20.40
C GLY A 4 -10.81 -26.94 -19.59
N VAL A 5 -9.76 -26.87 -18.78
CA VAL A 5 -9.45 -27.92 -17.81
C VAL A 5 -10.63 -28.03 -16.85
N PRO A 6 -11.23 -29.23 -16.66
CA PRO A 6 -12.31 -29.35 -15.68
C PRO A 6 -11.86 -28.97 -14.29
N LEU A 7 -12.69 -28.23 -13.54
CA LEU A 7 -12.39 -27.69 -12.20
C LEU A 7 -11.99 -28.79 -11.19
N ASP A 8 -12.43 -30.02 -11.40
CA ASP A 8 -12.11 -31.22 -10.60
C ASP A 8 -10.70 -31.78 -10.84
N GLN A 9 -10.02 -31.34 -11.91
CA GLN A 9 -8.63 -31.71 -12.21
C GLN A 9 -7.60 -30.67 -11.76
N LEU A 10 -8.04 -29.56 -11.19
CA LEU A 10 -7.18 -28.63 -10.48
C LEU A 10 -6.85 -29.22 -9.11
N SER A 11 -5.99 -30.24 -9.07
CA SER A 11 -5.47 -30.77 -7.81
C SER A 11 -4.55 -29.73 -7.18
N CYS A 12 -5.12 -28.90 -6.33
CA CYS A 12 -4.35 -28.11 -5.40
C CYS A 12 -3.94 -29.02 -4.23
N PRO A 13 -2.66 -29.41 -4.06
CA PRO A 13 -2.25 -30.33 -3.00
C PRO A 13 -2.07 -29.62 -1.65
N ALA A 14 -2.78 -28.53 -1.42
CA ALA A 14 -2.72 -27.86 -0.13
C ALA A 14 -3.97 -28.19 0.68
N PRO A 15 -3.83 -28.56 1.95
CA PRO A 15 -4.98 -28.61 2.82
C PRO A 15 -5.53 -27.19 2.98
N LEU A 16 -6.61 -26.88 2.26
CA LEU A 16 -7.60 -25.86 2.63
C LEU A 16 -8.25 -26.25 3.98
N ALA A 17 -7.66 -27.25 4.65
CA ALA A 17 -8.22 -27.99 5.76
C ALA A 17 -8.32 -27.19 7.05
N ASP A 18 -7.52 -26.12 7.22
CA ASP A 18 -7.56 -25.37 8.46
C ASP A 18 -8.69 -24.32 8.48
N HIS A 19 -9.10 -23.81 7.30
CA HIS A 19 -10.15 -22.78 7.21
C HIS A 19 -11.01 -22.97 5.95
N PRO A 20 -12.15 -23.71 6.03
CA PRO A 20 -13.02 -23.96 4.87
C PRO A 20 -13.83 -22.74 4.45
N GLN A 21 -13.75 -21.63 5.18
CA GLN A 21 -14.46 -20.39 4.93
C GLN A 21 -13.53 -19.20 5.05
N ILE A 22 -13.89 -18.10 4.40
CA ILE A 22 -13.16 -16.84 4.52
C ILE A 22 -13.31 -16.31 5.95
N LEU A 23 -12.18 -15.97 6.56
CA LEU A 23 -12.09 -15.31 7.85
C LEU A 23 -11.66 -13.84 7.67
N LEU A 24 -11.92 -13.00 8.64
CA LEU A 24 -11.50 -11.60 8.63
C LEU A 24 -9.98 -11.44 8.42
N GLY A 25 -9.19 -12.35 8.99
CA GLY A 25 -7.73 -12.39 8.84
C GLY A 25 -7.24 -12.60 7.40
N HIS A 26 -8.08 -13.13 6.48
CA HIS A 26 -7.70 -13.24 5.07
C HIS A 26 -7.67 -11.89 4.34
N GLY A 27 -8.22 -10.83 4.93
CA GLY A 27 -8.20 -9.47 4.37
C GLY A 27 -7.28 -8.50 5.12
N SER A 28 -6.57 -8.93 6.17
CA SER A 28 -5.81 -8.05 7.07
C SER A 28 -4.35 -7.81 6.65
N GLY A 29 -3.88 -8.37 5.52
CA GLY A 29 -2.46 -8.50 5.21
C GLY A 29 -1.83 -9.66 6.02
N GLY A 30 -0.57 -9.98 5.80
CA GLY A 30 0.12 -11.05 6.49
C GLY A 30 -0.19 -12.45 5.95
N ARG A 31 0.13 -13.50 6.75
CA ARG A 31 0.20 -14.89 6.26
C ARG A 31 -1.11 -15.43 5.66
N LEU A 32 -2.24 -15.22 6.31
CA LEU A 32 -3.53 -15.73 5.80
C LEU A 32 -3.94 -15.09 4.48
N SER A 33 -3.76 -13.77 4.35
CA SER A 33 -4.03 -13.05 3.08
C SER A 33 -3.15 -13.59 1.96
N ARG A 34 -1.89 -13.81 2.25
CA ARG A 34 -0.91 -14.33 1.32
C ARG A 34 -1.25 -15.76 0.88
N GLU A 35 -1.56 -16.66 1.83
CA GLU A 35 -1.97 -18.03 1.52
C GLU A 35 -3.22 -18.08 0.64
N LEU A 36 -4.19 -17.19 0.87
CA LEU A 36 -5.37 -17.06 0.01
C LEU A 36 -5.00 -16.63 -1.41
N LEU A 37 -4.14 -15.62 -1.54
CA LEU A 37 -3.67 -15.16 -2.85
C LEU A 37 -2.91 -16.24 -3.59
N GLU A 38 -1.86 -16.80 -2.98
CA GLU A 38 -0.95 -17.76 -3.64
C GLU A 38 -1.58 -19.11 -3.96
N ARG A 39 -2.51 -19.59 -3.11
CA ARG A 39 -3.09 -20.92 -3.26
C ARG A 39 -4.42 -20.95 -4.00
N VAL A 40 -5.17 -19.86 -3.98
CA VAL A 40 -6.53 -19.82 -4.54
C VAL A 40 -6.63 -18.82 -5.69
N ILE A 41 -6.32 -17.56 -5.46
CA ILE A 41 -6.64 -16.48 -6.41
C ILE A 41 -5.67 -16.48 -7.59
N LEU A 42 -4.38 -16.39 -7.34
CA LEU A 42 -3.36 -16.25 -8.39
C LEU A 42 -3.34 -17.44 -9.35
N PRO A 43 -3.41 -18.72 -8.89
CA PRO A 43 -3.48 -19.87 -9.79
C PRO A 43 -4.75 -19.85 -10.65
N ALA A 44 -5.89 -19.47 -10.08
CA ALA A 44 -7.16 -19.38 -10.81
C ALA A 44 -7.15 -18.26 -11.88
N CYS A 45 -6.39 -17.19 -11.64
CA CYS A 45 -6.23 -16.08 -12.58
C CYS A 45 -5.11 -16.30 -13.61
N GLY A 46 -4.42 -17.45 -13.57
CA GLY A 46 -3.35 -17.77 -14.53
C GLY A 46 -2.06 -16.97 -14.30
N HIS A 47 -1.83 -16.49 -13.08
CA HIS A 47 -0.60 -15.79 -12.75
C HIS A 47 0.60 -16.75 -12.84
N SER A 48 1.61 -16.39 -13.64
CA SER A 48 2.72 -17.27 -13.98
C SER A 48 3.89 -17.27 -12.98
N GLY A 49 3.71 -16.58 -11.84
CA GLY A 49 4.75 -16.39 -10.82
C GLY A 49 5.50 -15.06 -10.98
N GLY A 50 6.34 -14.76 -10.01
CA GLY A 50 7.06 -13.50 -9.89
C GLY A 50 6.62 -12.70 -8.65
N PRO A 51 7.38 -11.66 -8.27
CA PRO A 51 7.01 -10.80 -7.15
C PRO A 51 5.68 -10.08 -7.43
N LEU A 52 4.87 -9.91 -6.38
CA LEU A 52 3.64 -9.11 -6.45
C LEU A 52 4.01 -7.65 -6.19
N GLU A 53 3.81 -6.82 -7.18
CA GLU A 53 4.02 -5.38 -7.12
C GLU A 53 2.68 -4.67 -6.83
N ASP A 54 2.73 -3.40 -6.39
CA ASP A 54 1.53 -2.60 -6.12
C ASP A 54 0.79 -2.21 -7.40
N GLN A 55 1.44 -2.34 -8.56
CA GLN A 55 0.86 -2.05 -9.87
C GLN A 55 1.29 -3.06 -10.93
N ALA A 56 0.47 -3.23 -11.96
CA ALA A 56 0.85 -3.94 -13.17
C ALA A 56 1.45 -2.96 -14.19
N LEU A 57 2.58 -3.32 -14.81
CA LEU A 57 3.14 -2.59 -15.95
C LEU A 57 2.72 -3.28 -17.24
N LEU A 58 2.06 -2.53 -18.11
CA LEU A 58 1.48 -3.03 -19.35
C LEU A 58 2.23 -2.45 -20.55
N ASP A 59 2.80 -3.32 -21.37
CA ASP A 59 3.41 -2.95 -22.66
C ASP A 59 2.31 -2.83 -23.74
N ILE A 60 1.73 -1.64 -23.81
CA ILE A 60 0.70 -1.33 -24.81
C ILE A 60 1.27 -1.30 -26.22
N ALA A 61 2.55 -0.96 -26.37
CA ALA A 61 3.18 -0.90 -27.69
C ALA A 61 3.24 -2.29 -28.34
N SER A 62 3.44 -3.37 -27.57
CA SER A 62 3.40 -4.74 -28.07
C SER A 62 1.99 -5.22 -28.44
N ALA A 63 0.95 -4.64 -27.80
CA ALA A 63 -0.44 -4.99 -28.04
C ALA A 63 -1.04 -4.32 -29.30
N ILE A 64 -0.40 -3.26 -29.81
CA ILE A 64 -0.89 -2.50 -31.00
C ILE A 64 0.07 -2.73 -32.16
N PRO A 65 -0.34 -3.47 -33.21
CA PRO A 65 0.49 -3.69 -34.38
C PRO A 65 1.00 -2.37 -35.00
N GLY A 66 2.31 -2.24 -35.16
CA GLY A 66 2.95 -1.06 -35.76
C GLY A 66 3.21 0.12 -34.82
N CYS A 67 2.91 0.00 -33.53
CA CYS A 67 3.12 1.07 -32.53
C CYS A 67 4.41 0.89 -31.70
N GLY A 68 5.20 -0.15 -31.95
CA GLY A 68 6.37 -0.51 -31.14
C GLY A 68 7.58 0.38 -31.39
N THR A 69 7.87 1.30 -30.48
CA THR A 69 9.23 1.82 -30.30
C THR A 69 9.76 1.31 -28.94
N PRO A 70 11.01 0.81 -28.85
CA PRO A 70 11.59 0.33 -27.60
C PRO A 70 11.67 1.39 -26.48
N SER A 71 11.27 2.61 -26.78
CA SER A 71 11.35 3.77 -25.88
C SER A 71 10.00 4.34 -25.48
N ALA A 72 8.89 3.61 -25.66
CA ALA A 72 7.57 4.08 -25.25
C ALA A 72 7.40 3.98 -23.71
N PRO A 73 6.74 4.96 -23.06
CA PRO A 73 6.35 4.85 -21.67
C PRO A 73 5.45 3.61 -21.45
N GLN A 74 5.64 2.93 -20.31
CA GLN A 74 4.77 1.82 -19.94
C GLN A 74 3.52 2.34 -19.25
N LEU A 75 2.37 1.72 -19.52
CA LEU A 75 1.15 1.97 -18.78
C LEU A 75 1.21 1.23 -17.45
N ALA A 76 1.02 1.98 -16.37
CA ALA A 76 0.82 1.43 -15.03
C ALA A 76 -0.67 1.32 -14.73
N PHE A 77 -1.09 0.22 -14.15
CA PHE A 77 -2.47 -0.05 -13.77
C PHE A 77 -2.52 -0.70 -12.39
N THR A 78 -3.38 -0.18 -11.51
CA THR A 78 -3.67 -0.76 -10.20
C THR A 78 -5.16 -0.75 -9.91
N THR A 79 -5.59 -1.52 -8.92
CA THR A 79 -6.94 -1.49 -8.37
C THR A 79 -6.90 -1.79 -6.88
N ASP A 80 -7.72 -1.07 -6.12
CA ASP A 80 -7.84 -1.25 -4.68
C ASP A 80 -9.30 -1.17 -4.23
N SER A 81 -9.57 -1.70 -3.04
CA SER A 81 -10.89 -1.72 -2.43
C SER A 81 -10.84 -1.24 -0.99
N PHE A 82 -11.69 -0.27 -0.67
CA PHE A 82 -11.69 0.44 0.59
C PHE A 82 -12.92 0.08 1.41
N VAL A 83 -12.63 -0.40 2.62
CA VAL A 83 -13.59 -0.75 3.66
C VAL A 83 -13.06 -0.15 4.95
N VAL A 84 -13.67 0.94 5.43
CA VAL A 84 -13.27 1.60 6.67
C VAL A 84 -14.49 2.00 7.49
N ARG A 85 -14.43 1.75 8.77
CA ARG A 85 -15.42 2.17 9.75
C ARG A 85 -14.71 2.87 10.91
N PRO A 86 -15.16 4.09 11.27
CA PRO A 86 -16.22 4.89 10.65
C PRO A 86 -15.83 5.44 9.28
N LEU A 87 -16.83 5.89 8.47
CA LEU A 87 -16.59 6.50 7.15
C LEU A 87 -15.79 7.81 7.23
N PHE A 88 -15.98 8.55 8.34
CA PHE A 88 -15.30 9.82 8.64
C PHE A 88 -14.44 9.64 9.87
N PHE A 89 -13.19 10.05 9.81
CA PHE A 89 -12.22 9.92 10.88
C PHE A 89 -11.29 11.14 10.96
N PRO A 90 -10.56 11.34 12.04
CA PRO A 90 -9.60 12.43 12.14
C PRO A 90 -8.60 12.41 10.98
N GLY A 91 -8.47 13.52 10.28
CA GLY A 91 -7.56 13.65 9.13
C GLY A 91 -8.14 13.23 7.78
N GLY A 92 -9.34 12.57 7.73
CA GLY A 92 -9.90 12.13 6.45
C GLY A 92 -11.25 11.45 6.51
N ASP A 93 -11.56 10.78 5.42
CA ASP A 93 -12.74 9.94 5.21
C ASP A 93 -12.43 8.87 4.16
N ILE A 94 -13.36 7.92 4.00
CA ILE A 94 -13.20 6.82 3.03
C ILE A 94 -12.98 7.30 1.59
N GLY A 95 -13.53 8.45 1.19
CA GLY A 95 -13.37 9.01 -0.15
C GLY A 95 -11.96 9.53 -0.40
N LYS A 96 -11.42 10.30 0.54
CA LYS A 96 -10.03 10.78 0.53
C LYS A 96 -9.06 9.60 0.54
N LEU A 97 -9.33 8.62 1.39
CA LEU A 97 -8.54 7.40 1.50
C LEU A 97 -8.50 6.63 0.18
N ALA A 98 -9.65 6.43 -0.48
CA ALA A 98 -9.76 5.70 -1.73
C ALA A 98 -8.99 6.36 -2.88
N VAL A 99 -8.95 7.68 -2.93
CA VAL A 99 -8.15 8.41 -3.94
C VAL A 99 -6.66 8.26 -3.63
N HIS A 100 -6.26 8.51 -2.40
CA HIS A 100 -4.83 8.52 -2.03
C HIS A 100 -4.21 7.12 -2.13
N GLY A 101 -4.85 6.07 -1.63
CA GLY A 101 -4.32 4.70 -1.68
C GLY A 101 -4.01 4.28 -3.10
N THR A 102 -4.98 4.40 -4.02
CA THR A 102 -4.77 4.02 -5.42
C THR A 102 -3.71 4.87 -6.14
N ILE A 103 -3.60 6.17 -5.78
CA ILE A 103 -2.50 7.02 -6.30
C ILE A 103 -1.16 6.54 -5.75
N ASN A 104 -1.11 6.13 -4.50
CA ASN A 104 0.11 5.73 -3.83
C ASN A 104 0.68 4.44 -4.41
N ASP A 105 -0.16 3.45 -4.74
CA ASP A 105 0.25 2.25 -5.49
C ASP A 105 0.99 2.60 -6.78
N LEU A 106 0.40 3.49 -7.59
CA LEU A 106 1.02 3.96 -8.83
C LEU A 106 2.34 4.71 -8.54
N ALA A 107 2.34 5.55 -7.52
CA ALA A 107 3.47 6.40 -7.17
C ALA A 107 4.67 5.60 -6.66
N VAL A 108 4.46 4.60 -5.77
CA VAL A 108 5.55 3.77 -5.25
C VAL A 108 6.12 2.84 -6.32
N GLY A 109 5.32 2.45 -7.31
CA GLY A 109 5.80 1.76 -8.50
C GLY A 109 6.52 2.67 -9.51
N GLY A 110 6.68 3.97 -9.21
CA GLY A 110 7.39 4.95 -10.06
C GLY A 110 6.54 5.53 -11.20
N ALA A 111 5.22 5.30 -11.20
CA ALA A 111 4.34 5.86 -12.18
C ALA A 111 3.87 7.28 -11.81
N ARG A 112 3.61 8.09 -12.80
CA ARG A 112 2.83 9.32 -12.68
C ARG A 112 1.35 8.98 -12.80
N PRO A 113 0.54 9.12 -11.75
CA PRO A 113 -0.90 8.91 -11.82
C PRO A 113 -1.57 9.92 -12.77
N LEU A 114 -2.59 9.49 -13.51
CA LEU A 114 -3.31 10.31 -14.48
C LEU A 114 -4.83 10.26 -14.29
N PHE A 115 -5.38 9.05 -14.21
CA PHE A 115 -6.82 8.83 -14.20
C PHE A 115 -7.20 7.82 -13.12
N LEU A 116 -8.40 8.03 -12.56
CA LEU A 116 -9.07 7.07 -11.67
C LEU A 116 -10.45 6.72 -12.22
N SER A 117 -10.89 5.51 -11.92
CA SER A 117 -12.28 5.12 -11.90
C SER A 117 -12.72 4.83 -10.46
N THR A 118 -14.04 4.87 -10.19
CA THR A 118 -14.59 4.46 -8.90
C THR A 118 -15.85 3.63 -9.06
N ALA A 119 -15.96 2.57 -8.27
CA ALA A 119 -17.19 1.81 -8.12
C ALA A 119 -17.64 1.90 -6.66
N LEU A 120 -18.93 2.21 -6.46
CA LEU A 120 -19.54 2.39 -5.15
C LEU A 120 -20.52 1.26 -4.88
N ILE A 121 -20.41 0.60 -3.73
CA ILE A 121 -21.43 -0.30 -3.20
C ILE A 121 -22.02 0.38 -1.97
N LEU A 122 -23.28 0.79 -2.08
CA LEU A 122 -24.01 1.53 -1.08
C LEU A 122 -24.97 0.59 -0.35
N GLU A 123 -25.04 0.67 0.97
CA GLU A 123 -26.06 -0.01 1.73
C GLU A 123 -27.33 0.86 1.81
N GLU A 124 -28.51 0.24 1.65
CA GLU A 124 -29.79 0.91 1.85
C GLU A 124 -29.86 1.51 3.26
N GLY A 125 -30.15 2.81 3.33
CA GLY A 125 -30.19 3.57 4.57
C GLY A 125 -28.99 4.48 4.83
N LEU A 126 -27.95 4.40 4.00
CA LEU A 126 -26.90 5.39 4.02
C LEU A 126 -27.48 6.79 3.75
N ALA A 127 -27.13 7.77 4.57
CA ALA A 127 -27.60 9.13 4.38
C ALA A 127 -27.02 9.73 3.08
N ILE A 128 -27.88 10.32 2.25
CA ILE A 128 -27.44 11.01 1.01
C ILE A 128 -26.42 12.12 1.32
N ALA A 129 -26.58 12.81 2.46
CA ALA A 129 -25.67 13.85 2.88
C ALA A 129 -24.24 13.30 3.17
N ASP A 130 -24.12 12.10 3.74
CA ASP A 130 -22.84 11.46 3.98
C ASP A 130 -22.18 11.00 2.68
N LEU A 131 -22.94 10.40 1.76
CA LEU A 131 -22.45 10.09 0.43
C LEU A 131 -21.96 11.36 -0.28
N GLN A 132 -22.72 12.45 -0.22
CA GLN A 132 -22.33 13.72 -0.83
C GLN A 132 -21.02 14.26 -0.24
N ARG A 133 -20.83 14.21 1.07
CA ARG A 133 -19.57 14.59 1.74
C ARG A 133 -18.39 13.76 1.24
N VAL A 134 -18.56 12.44 1.15
CA VAL A 134 -17.53 11.52 0.63
C VAL A 134 -17.16 11.88 -0.81
N MET A 135 -18.16 12.10 -1.69
CA MET A 135 -17.89 12.46 -3.10
C MET A 135 -17.19 13.81 -3.26
N VAL A 136 -17.54 14.78 -2.42
CA VAL A 136 -16.84 16.08 -2.38
C VAL A 136 -15.39 15.91 -1.94
N SER A 137 -15.14 15.08 -0.93
CA SER A 137 -13.80 14.76 -0.44
C SER A 137 -12.96 14.05 -1.52
N MET A 138 -13.54 13.05 -2.21
CA MET A 138 -12.88 12.40 -3.35
C MET A 138 -12.48 13.42 -4.44
N ARG A 139 -13.40 14.32 -4.78
CA ARG A 139 -13.13 15.37 -5.77
C ARG A 139 -11.97 16.26 -5.34
N GLN A 140 -11.97 16.72 -4.10
CA GLN A 140 -10.91 17.56 -3.54
C GLN A 140 -9.56 16.84 -3.53
N ALA A 141 -9.53 15.57 -3.18
CA ALA A 141 -8.32 14.74 -3.22
C ALA A 141 -7.78 14.60 -4.66
N CYS A 142 -8.64 14.36 -5.63
CA CYS A 142 -8.28 14.31 -7.05
C CYS A 142 -7.72 15.66 -7.54
N ASP A 143 -8.40 16.76 -7.21
CA ASP A 143 -7.97 18.11 -7.62
C ASP A 143 -6.61 18.47 -7.00
N THR A 144 -6.39 18.13 -5.73
CA THR A 144 -5.11 18.32 -5.04
C THR A 144 -3.98 17.52 -5.67
N ALA A 145 -4.25 16.28 -6.08
CA ALA A 145 -3.29 15.42 -6.74
C ALA A 145 -3.12 15.72 -8.24
N GLY A 146 -3.96 16.57 -8.83
CA GLY A 146 -3.92 16.91 -10.25
C GLY A 146 -4.29 15.73 -11.16
N ILE A 147 -5.19 14.84 -10.70
CA ILE A 147 -5.70 13.68 -11.44
C ILE A 147 -7.19 13.82 -11.74
N ALA A 148 -7.68 13.06 -12.72
CA ALA A 148 -9.08 13.07 -13.09
C ALA A 148 -9.79 11.76 -12.73
N LEU A 149 -10.93 11.88 -12.02
CA LEU A 149 -11.91 10.79 -11.90
C LEU A 149 -12.76 10.78 -13.17
N VAL A 150 -12.61 9.74 -14.01
CA VAL A 150 -13.11 9.75 -15.40
C VAL A 150 -14.31 8.85 -15.64
N THR A 151 -14.55 7.86 -14.78
CA THR A 151 -15.68 6.94 -14.91
C THR A 151 -16.01 6.31 -13.56
N GLY A 152 -17.18 5.70 -13.45
CA GLY A 152 -17.59 5.01 -12.24
C GLY A 152 -18.86 4.18 -12.44
N ASP A 153 -19.19 3.39 -11.41
CA ASP A 153 -20.44 2.61 -11.32
C ASP A 153 -20.99 2.69 -9.88
N THR A 154 -22.27 2.38 -9.72
CA THR A 154 -22.92 2.38 -8.40
C THR A 154 -23.88 1.20 -8.30
N LYS A 155 -23.79 0.48 -7.18
CA LYS A 155 -24.73 -0.56 -6.79
C LYS A 155 -25.27 -0.28 -5.40
N VAL A 156 -26.50 -0.70 -5.15
CA VAL A 156 -27.13 -0.63 -3.83
C VAL A 156 -27.44 -2.05 -3.37
N VAL A 157 -27.07 -2.35 -2.14
CA VAL A 157 -27.38 -3.62 -1.46
C VAL A 157 -28.43 -3.39 -0.37
N ASP A 158 -29.15 -4.45 0.00
CA ASP A 158 -30.18 -4.40 1.02
C ASP A 158 -29.55 -4.03 2.38
N ARG A 159 -30.37 -3.42 3.26
CA ARG A 159 -30.00 -3.09 4.63
C ARG A 159 -29.52 -4.33 5.39
N GLY A 160 -28.36 -4.24 6.05
CA GLY A 160 -27.73 -5.34 6.78
C GLY A 160 -26.86 -6.24 5.89
N CYS A 161 -26.74 -5.94 4.58
CA CYS A 161 -25.88 -6.67 3.64
C CYS A 161 -24.59 -5.94 3.28
N GLY A 162 -24.31 -4.82 3.92
CA GLY A 162 -23.10 -4.03 3.75
C GLY A 162 -22.65 -3.39 5.06
N ASP A 163 -21.68 -2.48 4.97
CA ASP A 163 -21.22 -1.62 6.07
C ASP A 163 -21.26 -0.15 5.60
N GLN A 164 -22.45 0.32 5.28
CA GLN A 164 -22.78 1.65 4.76
C GLN A 164 -22.25 1.91 3.34
N LEU A 165 -20.94 1.89 3.12
CA LEU A 165 -20.29 2.23 1.86
C LEU A 165 -19.00 1.45 1.69
N TYR A 166 -18.84 0.80 0.53
CA TYR A 166 -17.57 0.30 0.03
C TYR A 166 -17.20 1.06 -1.24
N ILE A 167 -15.92 1.37 -1.39
CA ILE A 167 -15.37 2.03 -2.56
C ILE A 167 -14.32 1.13 -3.18
N SER A 168 -14.42 0.86 -4.48
CA SER A 168 -13.34 0.27 -5.26
C SER A 168 -12.89 1.27 -6.31
N THR A 169 -11.58 1.46 -6.41
CA THR A 169 -10.96 2.37 -7.37
C THR A 169 -9.99 1.60 -8.25
N SER A 170 -9.82 2.07 -9.48
CA SER A 170 -8.74 1.61 -10.36
C SER A 170 -8.00 2.83 -10.89
N GLY A 171 -6.68 2.74 -10.89
CA GLY A 171 -5.79 3.83 -11.27
C GLY A 171 -5.00 3.52 -12.54
N ILE A 172 -4.82 4.53 -13.37
CA ILE A 172 -3.97 4.49 -14.56
C ILE A 172 -2.90 5.55 -14.43
N GLY A 173 -1.65 5.16 -14.68
CA GLY A 173 -0.49 6.02 -14.69
C GLY A 173 0.48 5.70 -15.82
N LEU A 174 1.53 6.50 -15.93
CA LEU A 174 2.63 6.26 -16.88
C LEU A 174 3.95 6.18 -16.13
N CYS A 175 4.69 5.09 -16.36
CA CYS A 175 6.08 4.95 -15.93
C CYS A 175 7.02 5.50 -17.01
N ALA A 176 8.07 6.21 -16.58
CA ALA A 176 9.16 6.60 -17.46
C ALA A 176 9.92 5.36 -17.93
N VAL A 177 10.45 5.42 -19.15
CA VAL A 177 11.30 4.36 -19.69
C VAL A 177 12.51 4.16 -18.79
N GLY A 178 12.75 2.91 -18.38
CA GLY A 178 13.94 2.53 -17.58
C GLY A 178 13.78 2.69 -16.06
N ALA A 179 12.60 3.08 -15.57
CA ALA A 179 12.30 3.00 -14.13
C ALA A 179 11.94 1.54 -13.80
N HIS A 180 12.90 0.81 -13.25
CA HIS A 180 12.71 -0.58 -12.80
C HIS A 180 12.74 -0.63 -11.28
N LEU A 181 11.60 -0.30 -10.66
CA LEU A 181 11.38 -0.50 -9.23
C LEU A 181 10.71 -1.86 -9.05
N SER A 182 11.28 -2.71 -8.22
CA SER A 182 10.69 -4.02 -7.91
C SER A 182 11.02 -4.43 -6.49
N ILE A 183 10.04 -4.97 -5.79
CA ILE A 183 10.20 -5.52 -4.44
C ILE A 183 11.23 -6.68 -4.42
N GLY A 184 11.45 -7.34 -5.55
CA GLY A 184 12.45 -8.38 -5.72
C GLY A 184 13.87 -7.88 -6.00
N SER A 185 14.14 -6.57 -5.94
CA SER A 185 15.43 -5.97 -6.34
C SER A 185 16.34 -5.58 -5.17
N ALA A 186 15.93 -5.75 -3.92
CA ALA A 186 16.74 -5.43 -2.75
C ALA A 186 17.98 -6.34 -2.66
N GLN A 187 19.12 -5.76 -2.27
CA GLN A 187 20.41 -6.43 -2.18
C GLN A 187 21.02 -6.23 -0.79
N PRO A 188 21.84 -7.18 -0.31
CA PRO A 188 22.63 -6.97 0.91
C PRO A 188 23.39 -5.63 0.88
N ASP A 189 23.47 -4.97 2.03
CA ASP A 189 24.02 -3.64 2.29
C ASP A 189 23.17 -2.46 1.79
N ASP A 190 22.03 -2.70 1.12
CA ASP A 190 21.06 -1.63 0.87
C ASP A 190 20.49 -1.12 2.20
N LEU A 191 20.17 0.18 2.25
CA LEU A 191 19.53 0.82 3.40
C LEU A 191 18.03 0.98 3.18
N ILE A 192 17.29 0.92 4.28
CA ILE A 192 15.83 1.02 4.31
C ILE A 192 15.45 2.36 4.92
N LEU A 193 14.71 3.15 4.18
CA LEU A 193 14.21 4.46 4.58
C LEU A 193 12.69 4.42 4.72
N VAL A 194 12.15 5.17 5.67
CA VAL A 194 10.72 5.49 5.78
C VAL A 194 10.50 6.98 5.62
N SER A 195 9.41 7.40 5.00
CA SER A 195 9.15 8.81 4.71
C SER A 195 8.71 9.64 5.93
N GLY A 196 8.31 9.00 7.03
CA GLY A 196 7.85 9.72 8.22
C GLY A 196 7.44 8.80 9.36
N THR A 197 6.67 9.34 10.30
CA THR A 197 6.13 8.59 11.44
C THR A 197 5.20 7.47 10.99
N ILE A 198 5.20 6.36 11.72
CA ILE A 198 4.32 5.22 11.44
C ILE A 198 3.21 5.09 12.49
N GLY A 199 2.12 4.43 12.09
CA GLY A 199 0.99 4.10 12.94
C GLY A 199 -0.09 5.17 13.04
N ASP A 200 0.11 6.35 12.49
CA ASP A 200 -0.81 7.49 12.61
C ASP A 200 -2.22 7.15 12.08
N HIS A 201 -2.34 6.55 10.89
CA HIS A 201 -3.65 6.18 10.30
C HIS A 201 -4.41 5.18 11.16
N GLY A 202 -3.79 4.04 11.44
CA GLY A 202 -4.48 2.97 12.16
C GLY A 202 -4.92 3.40 13.56
N ILE A 203 -4.11 4.19 14.28
CA ILE A 203 -4.48 4.74 15.58
C ILE A 203 -5.60 5.78 15.45
N ALA A 204 -5.60 6.62 14.42
CA ALA A 204 -6.70 7.56 14.18
C ALA A 204 -8.05 6.84 13.96
N ILE A 205 -8.05 5.73 13.22
CA ILE A 205 -9.25 4.91 13.03
C ILE A 205 -9.69 4.24 14.33
N MET A 206 -8.74 3.62 15.05
CA MET A 206 -9.04 2.85 16.26
C MET A 206 -9.51 3.75 17.41
N SER A 207 -8.98 4.97 17.54
CA SER A 207 -9.40 5.93 18.56
C SER A 207 -10.91 6.21 18.46
N VAL A 208 -11.42 6.43 17.24
CA VAL A 208 -12.84 6.66 17.02
C VAL A 208 -13.66 5.38 17.23
N ARG A 209 -13.15 4.23 16.76
CA ARG A 209 -13.85 2.95 16.87
C ARG A 209 -14.03 2.51 18.32
N GLU A 210 -13.01 2.69 19.15
CA GLU A 210 -13.00 2.28 20.56
C GLU A 210 -13.44 3.41 21.50
N GLY A 211 -13.75 4.61 20.96
CA GLY A 211 -14.16 5.77 21.77
C GLY A 211 -13.05 6.28 22.70
N ILE A 212 -11.79 6.15 22.28
CA ILE A 212 -10.64 6.59 23.06
C ILE A 212 -10.36 8.05 22.76
N GLU A 213 -10.41 8.89 23.80
CA GLU A 213 -10.02 10.31 23.72
C GLU A 213 -8.58 10.44 24.18
N PHE A 214 -7.74 11.02 23.32
CA PHE A 214 -6.37 11.42 23.65
C PHE A 214 -6.33 12.92 23.94
N GLU A 215 -5.38 13.37 24.76
CA GLU A 215 -5.16 14.82 25.02
C GLU A 215 -4.86 15.58 23.71
N THR A 216 -4.12 14.95 22.79
CA THR A 216 -3.88 15.42 21.44
C THR A 216 -4.52 14.47 20.45
N GLN A 217 -5.36 14.97 19.56
CA GLN A 217 -6.01 14.14 18.56
C GLN A 217 -4.99 13.60 17.55
N VAL A 218 -4.89 12.26 17.42
CA VAL A 218 -4.12 11.63 16.36
C VAL A 218 -4.92 11.70 15.07
N GLU A 219 -4.33 12.26 14.03
CA GLU A 219 -4.93 12.35 12.70
C GLU A 219 -4.34 11.30 11.77
N SER A 220 -5.18 10.77 10.86
CA SER A 220 -4.72 9.91 9.78
C SER A 220 -3.68 10.63 8.92
N ASP A 221 -2.62 9.91 8.57
CA ASP A 221 -1.55 10.36 7.69
C ASP A 221 -1.92 10.29 6.20
N THR A 222 -3.17 9.93 5.86
CA THR A 222 -3.58 9.76 4.45
C THR A 222 -3.21 10.96 3.58
N ALA A 223 -2.32 10.74 2.62
CA ALA A 223 -1.74 11.76 1.76
C ALA A 223 -1.32 11.18 0.40
N PRO A 224 -1.34 11.97 -0.70
CA PRO A 224 -0.91 11.53 -2.02
C PRO A 224 0.63 11.60 -2.13
N LEU A 225 1.28 10.45 -2.27
CA LEU A 225 2.74 10.32 -2.29
C LEU A 225 3.39 10.64 -3.65
N HIS A 226 2.61 10.80 -4.71
CA HIS A 226 3.13 10.93 -6.08
C HIS A 226 4.10 12.11 -6.30
N ASP A 227 3.96 13.20 -5.55
CA ASP A 227 4.87 14.34 -5.64
C ASP A 227 6.19 14.07 -4.91
N LEU A 228 6.13 13.41 -3.75
CA LEU A 228 7.31 12.93 -3.04
C LEU A 228 8.10 11.93 -3.88
N THR A 229 7.45 10.89 -4.40
CA THR A 229 8.11 9.87 -5.23
C THR A 229 8.69 10.47 -6.51
N ARG A 230 7.98 11.40 -7.15
CA ARG A 230 8.50 12.14 -8.30
C ARG A 230 9.78 12.92 -7.94
N THR A 231 9.79 13.62 -6.82
CA THR A 231 10.95 14.38 -6.35
C THR A 231 12.13 13.45 -6.07
N MET A 232 11.89 12.31 -5.41
CA MET A 232 12.89 11.28 -5.15
C MET A 232 13.52 10.75 -6.45
N LEU A 233 12.69 10.40 -7.43
CA LEU A 233 13.15 9.86 -8.72
C LEU A 233 13.88 10.91 -9.56
N GLN A 234 13.48 12.18 -9.52
CA GLN A 234 14.14 13.28 -10.23
C GLN A 234 15.54 13.59 -9.68
N ALA A 235 15.79 13.36 -8.42
CA ALA A 235 17.13 13.49 -7.83
C ALA A 235 18.12 12.43 -8.32
N ARG A 236 17.63 11.44 -9.09
CA ARG A 236 18.38 10.36 -9.73
C ARG A 236 19.24 9.48 -8.80
N PRO A 237 18.88 9.24 -7.54
CA PRO A 237 19.49 8.17 -6.78
C PRO A 237 19.08 6.83 -7.40
N THR A 238 19.91 5.81 -7.21
CA THR A 238 19.46 4.44 -7.47
C THR A 238 18.47 4.05 -6.38
N ILE A 239 17.23 3.79 -6.74
CA ILE A 239 16.20 3.24 -5.85
C ILE A 239 15.90 1.82 -6.32
N ARG A 240 15.94 0.82 -5.41
CA ARG A 240 15.66 -0.58 -5.73
C ARG A 240 14.16 -0.83 -5.79
N CYS A 241 13.47 -0.41 -4.74
CA CYS A 241 12.01 -0.45 -4.68
C CYS A 241 11.49 0.65 -3.75
N MET A 242 10.20 0.95 -3.91
CA MET A 242 9.40 1.70 -2.96
C MET A 242 8.10 0.93 -2.72
N ARG A 243 7.55 1.01 -1.51
CA ARG A 243 6.28 0.40 -1.11
C ARG A 243 5.58 1.31 -0.11
N ASP A 244 4.27 1.32 -0.09
CA ASP A 244 3.51 1.95 0.98
C ASP A 244 3.11 0.90 2.03
N PRO A 245 3.44 1.12 3.30
CA PRO A 245 3.19 0.16 4.38
C PRO A 245 1.75 0.27 4.89
N THR A 246 0.77 -0.12 4.07
CA THR A 246 -0.67 -0.08 4.36
C THR A 246 -1.09 -1.21 5.29
N ARG A 247 -1.90 -2.16 4.83
CA ARG A 247 -2.38 -3.28 5.65
C ARG A 247 -1.26 -4.17 6.17
N GLY A 248 -1.29 -4.44 7.48
CA GLY A 248 -0.22 -5.16 8.16
C GLY A 248 1.02 -4.32 8.45
N GLY A 249 0.98 -3.04 8.08
CA GLY A 249 1.97 -2.03 8.42
C GLY A 249 3.37 -2.30 7.88
N LEU A 250 4.35 -1.69 8.53
CA LEU A 250 5.77 -1.82 8.18
C LEU A 250 6.23 -3.29 8.26
N SER A 251 5.69 -4.06 9.19
CA SER A 251 6.02 -5.47 9.38
C SER A 251 5.67 -6.30 8.15
N ALA A 252 4.45 -6.19 7.62
CA ALA A 252 4.03 -6.95 6.43
C ALA A 252 4.88 -6.58 5.21
N THR A 253 5.02 -5.29 4.95
CA THR A 253 5.79 -4.75 3.81
C THR A 253 7.23 -5.24 3.79
N LEU A 254 7.91 -5.23 4.94
CA LEU A 254 9.31 -5.65 5.01
C LEU A 254 9.48 -7.17 4.96
N ASN A 255 8.52 -7.95 5.45
CA ASN A 255 8.54 -9.40 5.28
C ASN A 255 8.32 -9.81 3.82
N GLU A 256 7.40 -9.14 3.12
CA GLU A 256 7.19 -9.33 1.67
C GLU A 256 8.46 -9.00 0.88
N LEU A 257 9.12 -7.88 1.22
CA LEU A 257 10.40 -7.48 0.62
C LEU A 257 11.50 -8.53 0.86
N ALA A 258 11.67 -8.97 2.11
CA ALA A 258 12.68 -9.96 2.47
C ALA A 258 12.51 -11.26 1.70
N GLU A 259 11.26 -11.68 1.50
CA GLU A 259 10.93 -12.90 0.78
C GLU A 259 11.06 -12.74 -0.73
N ALA A 260 10.53 -11.65 -1.32
CA ALA A 260 10.58 -11.42 -2.76
C ALA A 260 12.03 -11.24 -3.26
N SER A 261 12.90 -10.63 -2.46
CA SER A 261 14.31 -10.41 -2.78
C SER A 261 15.24 -11.53 -2.29
N ASP A 262 14.72 -12.53 -1.57
CA ASP A 262 15.51 -13.63 -0.93
C ASP A 262 16.65 -13.10 -0.04
N VAL A 263 16.39 -12.08 0.77
CA VAL A 263 17.35 -11.41 1.65
C VAL A 263 16.85 -11.39 3.11
N GLY A 264 17.73 -11.04 4.05
CA GLY A 264 17.34 -10.67 5.41
C GLY A 264 17.13 -9.16 5.54
N VAL A 265 16.33 -8.76 6.51
CA VAL A 265 16.16 -7.35 6.90
C VAL A 265 16.48 -7.19 8.37
N GLN A 266 17.33 -6.22 8.70
CA GLN A 266 17.63 -5.84 10.08
C GLN A 266 17.14 -4.41 10.34
N LEU A 267 16.18 -4.27 11.24
CA LEU A 267 15.64 -2.99 11.71
C LEU A 267 16.36 -2.50 12.96
N ASP A 268 16.35 -1.20 13.16
CA ASP A 268 16.74 -0.54 14.40
C ASP A 268 15.49 0.14 15.00
N GLU A 269 14.96 -0.43 16.10
CA GLU A 269 13.76 0.10 16.74
C GLU A 269 13.89 1.58 17.10
N ALA A 270 15.07 1.99 17.61
CA ALA A 270 15.32 3.37 18.01
C ALA A 270 15.30 4.37 16.83
N ALA A 271 15.51 3.88 15.61
CA ALA A 271 15.52 4.71 14.40
C ALA A 271 14.14 4.86 13.75
N ILE A 272 13.16 4.05 14.15
CA ILE A 272 11.82 4.09 13.57
C ILE A 272 11.06 5.28 14.15
N PRO A 273 10.64 6.26 13.34
CA PRO A 273 9.95 7.43 13.83
C PRO A 273 8.50 7.09 14.21
N VAL A 274 8.17 7.25 15.49
CA VAL A 274 6.83 7.09 16.06
C VAL A 274 6.52 8.32 16.89
N THR A 275 5.28 8.84 16.84
CA THR A 275 4.87 9.92 17.72
C THR A 275 4.60 9.40 19.14
N SER A 276 4.75 10.23 20.16
CA SER A 276 4.46 9.88 21.56
C SER A 276 3.02 9.43 21.74
N GLU A 277 2.09 10.07 21.03
CA GLU A 277 0.66 9.80 21.06
C GLU A 277 0.36 8.40 20.48
N VAL A 278 0.96 8.06 19.34
CA VAL A 278 0.83 6.73 18.71
C VAL A 278 1.46 5.67 19.61
N HIS A 279 2.64 5.93 20.18
CA HIS A 279 3.30 5.00 21.09
C HIS A 279 2.42 4.69 22.31
N SER A 280 1.93 5.74 22.99
CA SER A 280 1.04 5.59 24.15
C SER A 280 -0.28 4.88 23.80
N ALA A 281 -0.82 5.15 22.62
CA ALA A 281 -2.03 4.45 22.14
C ALA A 281 -1.76 2.96 21.91
N CYS A 282 -0.64 2.60 21.31
CA CYS A 282 -0.25 1.21 21.09
C CYS A 282 -0.05 0.47 22.43
N GLU A 283 0.60 1.10 23.39
CA GLU A 283 0.75 0.52 24.74
C GLU A 283 -0.61 0.27 25.41
N LEU A 284 -1.51 1.26 25.35
CA LEU A 284 -2.86 1.14 25.94
C LEU A 284 -3.68 0.02 25.30
N LEU A 285 -3.58 -0.13 23.97
CA LEU A 285 -4.35 -1.08 23.19
C LEU A 285 -3.67 -2.47 23.10
N GLY A 286 -2.43 -2.61 23.57
CA GLY A 286 -1.65 -3.84 23.44
C GLY A 286 -1.27 -4.14 21.99
N LEU A 287 -0.99 -3.10 21.20
CA LEU A 287 -0.63 -3.22 19.79
C LEU A 287 0.86 -3.02 19.57
N ASP A 288 1.41 -3.71 18.58
CA ASP A 288 2.72 -3.40 18.04
C ASP A 288 2.58 -2.42 16.88
N VAL A 289 3.20 -1.26 16.98
CA VAL A 289 3.13 -0.18 15.99
C VAL A 289 3.61 -0.62 14.60
N LEU A 290 4.49 -1.62 14.51
CA LEU A 290 4.96 -2.16 13.22
C LEU A 290 3.85 -2.83 12.41
N HIS A 291 2.77 -3.26 13.04
CA HIS A 291 1.60 -3.88 12.40
C HIS A 291 0.47 -2.89 12.13
N VAL A 292 0.60 -1.64 12.58
CA VAL A 292 -0.42 -0.61 12.40
C VAL A 292 -0.33 -0.02 10.99
N ALA A 293 -1.49 0.09 10.32
CA ALA A 293 -1.58 0.58 8.95
C ALA A 293 -1.19 2.06 8.81
N ASN A 294 -0.60 2.40 7.67
CA ASN A 294 -0.26 3.77 7.24
C ASN A 294 -0.86 4.02 5.85
N GLU A 295 -1.25 5.26 5.55
CA GLU A 295 -1.93 5.59 4.29
C GLU A 295 -1.30 6.79 3.55
N GLY A 296 -0.23 7.35 4.12
CA GLY A 296 0.52 8.47 3.54
C GLY A 296 2.01 8.36 3.79
N LYS A 297 2.52 7.14 3.89
CA LYS A 297 3.95 6.84 4.08
C LYS A 297 4.44 5.88 3.01
N LEU A 298 5.73 5.96 2.74
CA LEU A 298 6.41 4.97 1.91
C LEU A 298 7.70 4.49 2.58
N VAL A 299 8.07 3.28 2.22
CA VAL A 299 9.38 2.68 2.45
C VAL A 299 10.15 2.70 1.15
N ALA A 300 11.44 3.05 1.19
CA ALA A 300 12.34 3.00 0.05
C ALA A 300 13.59 2.19 0.39
N VAL A 301 14.04 1.36 -0.54
CA VAL A 301 15.29 0.58 -0.44
C VAL A 301 16.27 1.10 -1.45
N VAL A 302 17.46 1.45 -0.98
CA VAL A 302 18.50 2.09 -1.80
C VAL A 302 19.89 1.58 -1.43
N PRO A 303 20.85 1.56 -2.36
CA PRO A 303 22.25 1.33 -2.02
C PRO A 303 22.73 2.31 -0.94
N GLU A 304 23.58 1.85 -0.01
CA GLU A 304 24.10 2.68 1.07
C GLU A 304 24.70 4.00 0.55
N SER A 305 25.37 3.98 -0.61
CA SER A 305 25.95 5.17 -1.24
C SER A 305 24.94 6.24 -1.66
N ASN A 306 23.66 5.91 -1.78
CA ASN A 306 22.59 6.82 -2.18
C ASN A 306 21.69 7.25 -1.01
N ALA A 307 21.81 6.61 0.15
CA ALA A 307 20.85 6.76 1.25
C ALA A 307 20.81 8.17 1.84
N GLU A 308 21.96 8.76 2.14
CA GLU A 308 22.03 10.12 2.70
C GLU A 308 21.53 11.18 1.71
N GLN A 309 21.84 11.03 0.42
CA GLN A 309 21.33 11.91 -0.62
C GLN A 309 19.80 11.83 -0.69
N LEU A 310 19.26 10.60 -0.72
CA LEU A 310 17.82 10.40 -0.80
C LEU A 310 17.12 10.90 0.47
N LEU A 311 17.68 10.63 1.64
CA LEU A 311 17.15 11.11 2.92
C LEU A 311 17.07 12.65 2.95
N ALA A 312 18.09 13.34 2.46
CA ALA A 312 18.08 14.80 2.38
C ALA A 312 16.95 15.30 1.46
N VAL A 313 16.82 14.69 0.25
CA VAL A 313 15.74 15.00 -0.70
C VAL A 313 14.35 14.77 -0.09
N MET A 314 14.17 13.64 0.59
CA MET A 314 12.90 13.34 1.27
C MET A 314 12.56 14.40 2.33
N ARG A 315 13.54 14.80 3.14
CA ARG A 315 13.34 15.76 4.24
C ARG A 315 13.01 17.20 3.79
N GLU A 316 13.37 17.57 2.57
CA GLU A 316 12.97 18.84 1.97
C GLU A 316 11.49 18.85 1.56
N HIS A 317 10.90 17.69 1.33
CA HIS A 317 9.48 17.56 0.97
C HIS A 317 8.56 17.54 2.22
N PRO A 318 7.40 18.21 2.19
CA PRO A 318 6.49 18.25 3.34
C PRO A 318 6.13 16.87 3.92
N LEU A 319 5.90 15.86 3.06
CA LEU A 319 5.56 14.49 3.45
C LEU A 319 6.78 13.65 3.89
N GLY A 320 7.98 14.17 3.73
CA GLY A 320 9.23 13.49 4.07
C GLY A 320 10.02 14.14 5.22
N ARG A 321 9.51 15.19 5.86
CA ARG A 321 10.24 15.96 6.90
C ARG A 321 10.76 15.10 8.05
N ARG A 322 10.06 14.02 8.37
CA ARG A 322 10.42 13.06 9.42
C ARG A 322 11.01 11.77 8.85
N ALA A 323 11.48 11.79 7.60
CA ALA A 323 12.12 10.64 6.99
C ALA A 323 13.35 10.19 7.78
N ALA A 324 13.53 8.88 7.87
CA ALA A 324 14.61 8.25 8.61
C ALA A 324 15.11 6.99 7.91
N ILE A 325 16.40 6.68 8.10
CA ILE A 325 16.96 5.36 7.81
C ILE A 325 16.61 4.48 9.01
N ILE A 326 15.86 3.40 8.79
CA ILE A 326 15.31 2.56 9.85
C ILE A 326 15.94 1.17 9.93
N GLY A 327 16.80 0.82 8.97
CA GLY A 327 17.43 -0.50 8.94
C GLY A 327 18.22 -0.72 7.66
N ARG A 328 18.65 -1.96 7.49
CA ARG A 328 19.43 -2.42 6.34
C ARG A 328 19.01 -3.79 5.87
N VAL A 329 19.28 -4.06 4.62
CA VAL A 329 19.20 -5.39 4.02
C VAL A 329 20.50 -6.15 4.32
N VAL A 330 20.39 -7.42 4.70
CA VAL A 330 21.53 -8.26 5.08
C VAL A 330 21.50 -9.59 4.32
N ALA A 331 22.68 -10.21 4.19
CA ALA A 331 22.80 -11.53 3.59
C ALA A 331 22.35 -12.65 4.54
N ASP A 332 22.44 -12.39 5.84
CA ASP A 332 22.00 -13.31 6.90
C ASP A 332 20.47 -13.28 7.06
N HIS A 333 19.92 -14.27 7.75
CA HIS A 333 18.48 -14.34 8.08
C HIS A 333 17.55 -14.23 6.86
N ARG A 334 17.93 -14.83 5.72
CA ARG A 334 17.14 -14.77 4.48
C ARG A 334 15.66 -14.99 4.73
N ARG A 335 14.83 -14.17 4.08
CA ARG A 335 13.37 -14.18 4.18
C ARG A 335 12.84 -13.92 5.58
N THR A 336 13.63 -13.19 6.38
CA THR A 336 13.29 -12.90 7.77
C THR A 336 13.62 -11.46 8.10
N VAL A 337 12.70 -10.80 8.79
CA VAL A 337 12.92 -9.48 9.37
C VAL A 337 13.26 -9.66 10.84
N VAL A 338 14.40 -9.11 11.25
CA VAL A 338 14.81 -9.06 12.66
C VAL A 338 14.91 -7.60 13.10
N MET A 339 14.62 -7.33 14.34
CA MET A 339 14.72 -5.99 14.92
C MET A 339 15.67 -5.98 16.09
N ARG A 340 16.63 -5.06 16.06
CA ARG A 340 17.43 -4.73 17.22
C ARG A 340 16.61 -3.83 18.12
N THR A 341 16.23 -4.34 19.29
CA THR A 341 15.41 -3.61 20.24
C THR A 341 16.22 -2.62 21.06
N THR A 342 15.57 -1.60 21.60
CA THR A 342 16.17 -0.60 22.48
C THR A 342 16.71 -1.19 23.80
N ILE A 343 16.22 -2.35 24.21
CA ILE A 343 16.66 -3.09 25.41
C ILE A 343 17.71 -4.16 25.12
N GLY A 344 18.19 -4.28 23.88
CA GLY A 344 19.32 -5.15 23.51
C GLY A 344 18.95 -6.59 23.18
N GLY A 345 17.74 -6.82 22.65
CA GLY A 345 17.27 -8.11 22.11
C GLY A 345 17.38 -8.16 20.61
#